data_34eb765f4c3aa17f0d7852cf6add62e4
#
_entry.id   34eb765f4c3aa17f0d7852cf6add62e4
#
_cell.length_a   1.000
_cell.length_b   1.000
_cell.length_c   1.000
_cell.angle_alpha   90.00
_cell.angle_beta   90.00
_cell.angle_gamma   90.00
#
_symmetry.space_group_name_H-M   'P 1'
#
loop_
_entity.id
_entity.type
_entity.pdbx_description
1 polymer ?
#
loop_
_entity_poly.entity_id
_entity_poly.type
_entity_poly.pdbx_seq_one_letter_code
_entity_poly.pdbx_strand_id
1 'polypeptide(L)'
;MLGLGFMGGVHLRALRDVAGATLAAVFSNDERQLSGDLSATQGNLGRPGERFDFSAVKQYRDLAAVLGDADIDAVDLCLPTFLHEAVAVQALRAGKHVLVEKPMALEGAGARYMIAEAERAGRILMSAQVLRFFPEYVALRHALPSLGAVRGAFFRRRCAAPAWGGWLKDPAKSGGGVFDLLIHDVDMCLDLFGAPEAVSAVGHCDAAAGLDMLHGQLFYPFGVVVVSGGWQHEGAFPFGMEYSVTMDGGTIEYNSAGRPPTLYTQTEQALPLGCDGQAVRDGYAAEIEYFVECCRLGRQPERCPPRDSALAVELMHALLVARERDGRKILCSNLG
;
A
#
# COMPACT_ATOMS: atom_id res chain seq x y z
N MET A 1 -5.89 -3.43 16.77
CA MET A 1 -5.96 -2.31 15.78
C MET A 1 -5.38 -1.05 16.40
N LEU A 2 -4.32 -0.50 15.83
CA LEU A 2 -3.69 0.74 16.30
C LEU A 2 -3.98 1.87 15.28
N GLY A 3 -4.83 2.81 15.68
CA GLY A 3 -5.35 3.88 14.83
C GLY A 3 -6.71 3.54 14.23
N LEU A 4 -7.67 4.43 14.49
CA LEU A 4 -9.07 4.32 14.08
C LEU A 4 -9.45 5.40 13.06
N GLY A 5 -8.48 5.82 12.25
CA GLY A 5 -8.69 6.71 11.12
C GLY A 5 -9.36 6.00 9.94
N PHE A 6 -9.24 6.58 8.74
CA PHE A 6 -9.84 6.02 7.53
C PHE A 6 -9.39 4.57 7.28
N MET A 7 -8.07 4.30 7.26
CA MET A 7 -7.58 2.94 7.01
C MET A 7 -7.93 1.98 8.15
N GLY A 8 -7.89 2.42 9.41
CA GLY A 8 -8.38 1.61 10.53
C GLY A 8 -9.84 1.19 10.35
N GLY A 9 -10.71 2.08 9.87
CA GLY A 9 -12.10 1.74 9.54
C GLY A 9 -12.23 0.76 8.38
N VAL A 10 -11.36 0.85 7.36
CA VAL A 10 -11.30 -0.11 6.24
C VAL A 10 -10.88 -1.49 6.73
N HIS A 11 -9.82 -1.56 7.53
CA HIS A 11 -9.31 -2.82 8.08
C HIS A 11 -10.29 -3.47 9.09
N LEU A 12 -10.97 -2.66 9.90
CA LEU A 12 -12.03 -3.17 10.80
C LEU A 12 -13.18 -3.82 10.03
N ARG A 13 -13.59 -3.25 8.89
CA ARG A 13 -14.59 -3.88 8.02
C ARG A 13 -14.07 -5.19 7.43
N ALA A 14 -12.89 -5.14 6.85
CA ALA A 14 -12.25 -6.30 6.23
C ALA A 14 -12.05 -7.45 7.22
N LEU A 15 -11.69 -7.14 8.47
CA LEU A 15 -11.47 -8.14 9.53
C LEU A 15 -12.73 -8.97 9.84
N ARG A 16 -13.93 -8.48 9.57
CA ARG A 16 -15.18 -9.24 9.74
C ARG A 16 -15.23 -10.51 8.87
N ASP A 17 -14.54 -10.47 7.72
CA ASP A 17 -14.52 -11.55 6.74
C ASP A 17 -13.23 -12.40 6.83
N VAL A 18 -12.39 -12.15 7.85
CA VAL A 18 -11.13 -12.86 8.07
C VAL A 18 -11.30 -13.96 9.10
N ALA A 19 -11.02 -15.19 8.71
CA ALA A 19 -11.04 -16.34 9.62
C ALA A 19 -9.72 -16.43 10.41
N GLY A 20 -9.81 -16.91 11.66
CA GLY A 20 -8.64 -17.23 12.49
C GLY A 20 -8.00 -16.04 13.19
N ALA A 21 -8.65 -14.87 13.15
CA ALA A 21 -8.30 -13.70 13.95
C ALA A 21 -9.53 -13.09 14.62
N THR A 22 -9.32 -12.43 15.74
CA THR A 22 -10.35 -11.67 16.46
C THR A 22 -9.81 -10.29 16.82
N LEU A 23 -10.69 -9.29 16.79
CA LEU A 23 -10.35 -7.96 17.28
C LEU A 23 -10.35 -7.96 18.82
N ALA A 24 -9.16 -8.11 19.41
CA ALA A 24 -8.99 -8.12 20.86
C ALA A 24 -9.01 -6.71 21.46
N ALA A 25 -8.43 -5.75 20.74
CA ALA A 25 -8.25 -4.38 21.25
C ALA A 25 -8.23 -3.34 20.14
N VAL A 26 -8.60 -2.11 20.51
CA VAL A 26 -8.45 -0.90 19.70
C VAL A 26 -7.68 0.16 20.48
N PHE A 27 -6.89 0.97 19.74
CA PHE A 27 -6.14 2.07 20.29
C PHE A 27 -6.43 3.35 19.50
N SER A 28 -6.78 4.43 20.21
CA SER A 28 -6.90 5.78 19.68
C SER A 28 -6.73 6.80 20.79
N ASN A 29 -6.30 8.02 20.43
CA ASN A 29 -6.33 9.18 21.33
C ASN A 29 -7.68 9.92 21.31
N ASP A 30 -8.58 9.56 20.39
CA ASP A 30 -9.91 10.15 20.23
C ASP A 30 -10.96 9.26 20.91
N GLU A 31 -11.65 9.81 21.93
CA GLU A 31 -12.70 9.11 22.68
C GLU A 31 -13.89 8.72 21.82
N ARG A 32 -14.24 9.54 20.83
CA ARG A 32 -15.32 9.24 19.91
C ARG A 32 -15.00 7.99 19.09
N GLN A 33 -13.75 7.90 18.59
CA GLN A 33 -13.29 6.71 17.86
C GLN A 33 -13.27 5.47 18.77
N LEU A 34 -12.80 5.61 20.01
CA LEU A 34 -12.82 4.51 20.98
C LEU A 34 -14.23 4.05 21.33
N SER A 35 -15.25 4.93 21.32
CA SER A 35 -16.64 4.52 21.46
C SER A 35 -17.21 3.75 20.26
N GLY A 36 -16.41 3.56 19.21
CA GLY A 36 -16.83 2.90 17.96
C GLY A 36 -17.44 3.85 16.92
N ASP A 37 -17.55 5.15 17.21
CA ASP A 37 -18.10 6.10 16.25
C ASP A 37 -17.03 6.61 15.28
N LEU A 38 -16.89 5.94 14.16
CA LEU A 38 -16.04 6.35 13.04
C LEU A 38 -16.82 7.05 11.91
N SER A 39 -18.09 7.44 12.14
CA SER A 39 -18.97 7.99 11.11
C SER A 39 -18.49 9.31 10.50
N ALA A 40 -17.63 10.08 11.21
CA ALA A 40 -17.03 11.31 10.69
C ALA A 40 -15.73 11.08 9.90
N THR A 41 -15.25 9.84 9.83
CA THR A 41 -14.00 9.51 9.13
C THR A 41 -14.19 9.67 7.63
N GLN A 42 -13.31 10.42 6.99
CA GLN A 42 -13.33 10.69 5.56
C GLN A 42 -12.16 9.97 4.86
N GLY A 43 -12.37 9.60 3.61
CA GLY A 43 -11.36 8.96 2.77
C GLY A 43 -11.70 9.08 1.29
N ASN A 44 -10.78 8.65 0.43
CA ASN A 44 -10.90 8.76 -1.04
C ASN A 44 -11.55 7.52 -1.71
N LEU A 45 -11.90 6.47 -0.97
CA LEU A 45 -12.50 5.24 -1.51
C LEU A 45 -14.04 5.26 -1.51
N GLY A 46 -14.66 6.43 -1.37
CA GLY A 46 -16.11 6.64 -1.58
C GLY A 46 -17.04 5.99 -0.56
N ARG A 47 -16.54 5.33 0.49
CA ARG A 47 -17.36 4.74 1.56
C ARG A 47 -17.40 5.69 2.76
N PRO A 48 -18.58 6.02 3.28
CA PRO A 48 -18.70 6.81 4.50
C PRO A 48 -18.14 6.03 5.69
N GLY A 49 -17.73 6.75 6.72
CA GLY A 49 -17.44 6.15 8.02
C GLY A 49 -18.68 5.48 8.61
N GLU A 50 -18.48 4.52 9.49
CA GLU A 50 -19.57 3.77 10.14
C GLU A 50 -19.37 3.67 11.65
N ARG A 51 -20.31 3.06 12.34
CA ARG A 51 -20.19 2.73 13.75
C ARG A 51 -19.83 1.25 13.92
N PHE A 52 -18.91 0.99 14.84
CA PHE A 52 -18.48 -0.34 15.24
C PHE A 52 -18.91 -0.60 16.69
N ASP A 53 -19.25 -1.83 17.00
CA ASP A 53 -19.51 -2.25 18.37
C ASP A 53 -18.18 -2.71 19.02
N PHE A 54 -17.69 -1.91 19.97
CA PHE A 54 -16.51 -2.23 20.77
C PHE A 54 -16.84 -2.65 22.20
N SER A 55 -18.09 -3.03 22.50
CA SER A 55 -18.53 -3.43 23.85
C SER A 55 -17.76 -4.62 24.41
N ALA A 56 -17.32 -5.53 23.54
CA ALA A 56 -16.51 -6.70 23.88
C ALA A 56 -15.03 -6.55 23.54
N VAL A 57 -14.58 -5.34 23.09
CA VAL A 57 -13.23 -5.05 22.66
C VAL A 57 -12.52 -4.18 23.67
N LYS A 58 -11.30 -4.54 24.05
CA LYS A 58 -10.48 -3.71 24.96
C LYS A 58 -10.15 -2.37 24.29
N GLN A 59 -10.27 -1.28 25.02
CA GLN A 59 -10.05 0.08 24.50
C GLN A 59 -8.85 0.71 25.21
N TYR A 60 -7.88 1.20 24.45
CA TYR A 60 -6.64 1.74 24.98
C TYR A 60 -6.37 3.16 24.47
N ARG A 61 -5.79 3.98 25.36
CA ARG A 61 -5.23 5.30 25.03
C ARG A 61 -3.73 5.36 25.28
N ASP A 62 -3.18 4.37 25.94
CA ASP A 62 -1.75 4.21 26.17
C ASP A 62 -1.19 3.07 25.34
N LEU A 63 -0.21 3.39 24.51
CA LEU A 63 0.45 2.42 23.65
C LEU A 63 1.19 1.34 24.44
N ALA A 64 1.85 1.72 25.55
CA ALA A 64 2.57 0.77 26.38
C ALA A 64 1.62 -0.28 27.00
N ALA A 65 0.41 0.14 27.40
CA ALA A 65 -0.62 -0.76 27.92
C ALA A 65 -1.09 -1.77 26.85
N VAL A 66 -1.33 -1.31 25.60
CA VAL A 66 -1.65 -2.21 24.49
C VAL A 66 -0.54 -3.21 24.24
N LEU A 67 0.69 -2.75 24.16
CA LEU A 67 1.83 -3.61 23.83
C LEU A 67 2.18 -4.59 24.96
N GLY A 68 1.88 -4.21 26.20
CA GLY A 68 2.05 -5.06 27.40
C GLY A 68 0.94 -6.10 27.59
N ASP A 69 -0.19 -6.01 26.88
CA ASP A 69 -1.29 -6.96 27.03
C ASP A 69 -0.93 -8.33 26.42
N ALA A 70 -0.92 -9.36 27.26
CA ALA A 70 -0.58 -10.73 26.86
C ALA A 70 -1.62 -11.39 25.96
N ASP A 71 -2.85 -10.88 25.93
CA ASP A 71 -3.94 -11.42 25.08
C ASP A 71 -3.84 -10.90 23.63
N ILE A 72 -2.87 -10.05 23.31
CA ILE A 72 -2.65 -9.52 21.97
C ILE A 72 -1.45 -10.22 21.33
N ASP A 73 -1.66 -10.93 20.24
CA ASP A 73 -0.62 -11.63 19.47
C ASP A 73 0.00 -10.74 18.39
N ALA A 74 -0.82 -9.89 17.77
CA ALA A 74 -0.42 -9.06 16.63
C ALA A 74 -1.03 -7.66 16.72
N VAL A 75 -0.39 -6.69 16.09
CA VAL A 75 -0.90 -5.35 15.89
C VAL A 75 -1.07 -5.07 14.41
N ASP A 76 -2.19 -4.43 14.07
CA ASP A 76 -2.49 -3.84 12.78
C ASP A 76 -2.37 -2.34 12.93
N LEU A 77 -1.35 -1.76 12.25
CA LEU A 77 -0.86 -0.40 12.47
C LEU A 77 -1.38 0.54 11.38
N CYS A 78 -2.51 1.19 11.63
CA CYS A 78 -3.17 2.15 10.76
C CYS A 78 -2.98 3.60 11.27
N LEU A 79 -1.79 3.93 11.74
CA LEU A 79 -1.40 5.26 12.21
C LEU A 79 -0.85 6.12 11.04
N PRO A 80 -0.64 7.44 11.23
CA PRO A 80 0.10 8.27 10.29
C PRO A 80 1.52 7.75 10.03
N THR A 81 1.99 7.85 8.78
CA THR A 81 3.25 7.24 8.30
C THR A 81 4.47 7.56 9.18
N PHE A 82 4.60 8.81 9.66
CA PHE A 82 5.72 9.22 10.52
C PHE A 82 5.81 8.49 11.86
N LEU A 83 4.75 7.77 12.26
CA LEU A 83 4.71 6.96 13.48
C LEU A 83 5.01 5.48 13.23
N HIS A 84 5.01 5.02 11.97
CA HIS A 84 5.11 3.60 11.63
C HIS A 84 6.37 2.97 12.20
N GLU A 85 7.55 3.51 11.91
CA GLU A 85 8.82 2.97 12.39
C GLU A 85 8.85 2.83 13.92
N ALA A 86 8.60 3.94 14.62
CA ALA A 86 8.72 3.97 16.07
C ALA A 86 7.75 3.01 16.77
N VAL A 87 6.50 2.93 16.30
CA VAL A 87 5.47 2.08 16.91
C VAL A 87 5.66 0.62 16.51
N ALA A 88 6.00 0.33 15.26
CA ALA A 88 6.26 -1.03 14.82
C ALA A 88 7.46 -1.65 15.57
N VAL A 89 8.55 -0.90 15.74
CA VAL A 89 9.73 -1.35 16.51
C VAL A 89 9.36 -1.65 17.96
N GLN A 90 8.56 -0.79 18.60
CA GLN A 90 8.08 -1.05 19.97
C GLN A 90 7.22 -2.32 20.04
N ALA A 91 6.31 -2.51 19.07
CA ALA A 91 5.46 -3.69 19.00
C ALA A 91 6.27 -4.99 18.80
N LEU A 92 7.23 -4.98 17.88
CA LEU A 92 8.12 -6.11 17.62
C LEU A 92 8.93 -6.47 18.88
N ARG A 93 9.50 -5.48 19.58
CA ARG A 93 10.22 -5.66 20.85
C ARG A 93 9.36 -6.18 21.98
N ALA A 94 8.07 -5.83 21.98
CA ALA A 94 7.07 -6.38 22.90
C ALA A 94 6.60 -7.78 22.49
N GLY A 95 7.19 -8.38 21.45
CA GLY A 95 6.87 -9.72 21.00
C GLY A 95 5.59 -9.83 20.19
N LYS A 96 5.08 -8.73 19.62
CA LYS A 96 3.90 -8.74 18.74
C LYS A 96 4.30 -8.92 17.28
N HIS A 97 3.48 -9.64 16.49
CA HIS A 97 3.54 -9.55 15.04
C HIS A 97 2.99 -8.21 14.56
N VAL A 98 3.44 -7.71 13.42
CA VAL A 98 3.06 -6.38 12.93
C VAL A 98 2.63 -6.42 11.48
N LEU A 99 1.39 -6.03 11.21
CA LEU A 99 0.94 -5.53 9.92
C LEU A 99 1.01 -4.00 10.00
N VAL A 100 1.74 -3.36 9.09
CA VAL A 100 1.86 -1.91 9.06
C VAL A 100 1.34 -1.35 7.74
N GLU A 101 0.49 -0.33 7.81
CA GLU A 101 0.03 0.38 6.63
C GLU A 101 1.18 0.93 5.78
N LYS A 102 0.91 1.02 4.48
CA LYS A 102 1.86 1.66 3.56
C LYS A 102 1.84 3.21 3.72
N PRO A 103 2.91 3.90 3.40
CA PRO A 103 4.28 3.42 3.20
C PRO A 103 4.83 2.81 4.49
N MET A 104 5.65 1.75 4.37
CA MET A 104 6.20 1.03 5.54
C MET A 104 6.90 1.98 6.52
N ALA A 105 7.66 2.94 6.00
CA ALA A 105 8.32 4.01 6.73
C ALA A 105 8.47 5.23 5.81
N LEU A 106 8.84 6.38 6.35
CA LEU A 106 9.21 7.55 5.54
C LEU A 106 10.56 7.37 4.83
N GLU A 107 11.49 6.67 5.43
CA GLU A 107 12.85 6.48 4.93
C GLU A 107 13.20 4.99 4.77
N GLY A 108 13.98 4.65 3.74
CA GLY A 108 14.44 3.27 3.53
C GLY A 108 15.24 2.73 4.72
N ALA A 109 16.06 3.56 5.36
CA ALA A 109 16.79 3.17 6.57
C ALA A 109 15.86 2.77 7.71
N GLY A 110 14.75 3.49 7.93
CA GLY A 110 13.73 3.15 8.91
C GLY A 110 13.04 1.83 8.59
N ALA A 111 12.69 1.61 7.31
CA ALA A 111 12.11 0.35 6.86
C ALA A 111 13.06 -0.84 7.10
N ARG A 112 14.35 -0.70 6.76
CA ARG A 112 15.36 -1.74 7.06
C ARG A 112 15.53 -1.98 8.55
N TYR A 113 15.47 -0.93 9.37
CA TYR A 113 15.54 -1.07 10.81
C TYR A 113 14.35 -1.87 11.38
N MET A 114 13.13 -1.62 10.89
CA MET A 114 11.95 -2.42 11.24
C MET A 114 12.13 -3.90 10.88
N ILE A 115 12.70 -4.20 9.70
CA ILE A 115 12.98 -5.58 9.26
C ILE A 115 13.97 -6.25 10.23
N ALA A 116 15.08 -5.60 10.53
CA ALA A 116 16.08 -6.13 11.46
C ALA A 116 15.51 -6.41 12.86
N GLU A 117 14.64 -5.53 13.35
CA GLU A 117 13.95 -5.73 14.63
C GLU A 117 12.95 -6.89 14.59
N ALA A 118 12.25 -7.09 13.47
CA ALA A 118 11.35 -8.24 13.29
C ALA A 118 12.13 -9.57 13.30
N GLU A 119 13.25 -9.62 12.58
CA GLU A 119 14.14 -10.78 12.56
C GLU A 119 14.69 -11.07 13.96
N ARG A 120 15.20 -10.05 14.67
CA ARG A 120 15.72 -10.17 16.03
C ARG A 120 14.67 -10.67 17.03
N ALA A 121 13.42 -10.20 16.88
CA ALA A 121 12.30 -10.60 17.74
C ALA A 121 11.69 -11.96 17.35
N GLY A 122 12.04 -12.52 16.19
CA GLY A 122 11.40 -13.72 15.66
C GLY A 122 9.91 -13.50 15.37
N ARG A 123 9.52 -12.30 14.92
CA ARG A 123 8.14 -11.92 14.65
C ARG A 123 7.91 -11.63 13.18
N ILE A 124 6.67 -11.81 12.75
CA ILE A 124 6.25 -11.48 11.40
C ILE A 124 6.06 -9.96 11.31
N LEU A 125 6.66 -9.35 10.29
CA LEU A 125 6.43 -7.99 9.85
C LEU A 125 5.94 -8.05 8.41
N MET A 126 4.83 -7.38 8.10
CA MET A 126 4.30 -7.23 6.76
C MET A 126 3.84 -5.79 6.55
N SER A 127 4.16 -5.20 5.40
CA SER A 127 3.56 -3.93 5.00
C SER A 127 2.28 -4.20 4.22
N ALA A 128 1.24 -3.40 4.47
CA ALA A 128 -0.06 -3.52 3.82
C ALA A 128 -0.01 -2.98 2.37
N GLN A 129 0.63 -3.74 1.49
CA GLN A 129 0.70 -3.47 0.05
C GLN A 129 -0.51 -4.10 -0.66
N VAL A 130 -1.68 -3.53 -0.40
CA VAL A 130 -2.98 -4.12 -0.73
C VAL A 130 -3.20 -4.41 -2.21
N LEU A 131 -2.51 -3.73 -3.15
CA LEU A 131 -2.63 -4.03 -4.57
C LEU A 131 -2.18 -5.44 -4.92
N ARG A 132 -1.25 -6.01 -4.17
CA ARG A 132 -0.82 -7.41 -4.34
C ARG A 132 -1.97 -8.40 -4.07
N PHE A 133 -3.09 -7.93 -3.49
CA PHE A 133 -4.27 -8.70 -3.13
C PHE A 133 -5.55 -8.26 -3.87
N PHE A 134 -5.56 -7.09 -4.50
CA PHE A 134 -6.70 -6.63 -5.28
C PHE A 134 -6.93 -7.56 -6.50
N PRO A 135 -8.16 -8.02 -6.71
CA PRO A 135 -8.49 -8.97 -7.79
C PRO A 135 -7.97 -8.56 -9.16
N GLU A 136 -8.02 -7.26 -9.47
CA GLU A 136 -7.59 -6.71 -10.74
C GLU A 136 -6.08 -6.86 -10.97
N TYR A 137 -5.28 -6.71 -9.92
CA TYR A 137 -3.82 -6.86 -9.97
C TYR A 137 -3.40 -8.33 -9.85
N VAL A 138 -4.16 -9.13 -9.10
CA VAL A 138 -3.99 -10.59 -9.05
C VAL A 138 -4.23 -11.21 -10.42
N ALA A 139 -5.28 -10.77 -11.13
CA ALA A 139 -5.56 -11.20 -12.51
C ALA A 139 -4.41 -10.87 -13.46
N LEU A 140 -3.85 -9.66 -13.38
CA LEU A 140 -2.66 -9.27 -14.15
C LEU A 140 -1.48 -10.21 -13.86
N ARG A 141 -1.13 -10.39 -12.57
CA ARG A 141 -0.02 -11.26 -12.14
C ARG A 141 -0.15 -12.69 -12.69
N HIS A 142 -1.36 -13.26 -12.63
CA HIS A 142 -1.60 -14.63 -13.10
C HIS A 142 -1.50 -14.76 -14.61
N ALA A 143 -1.87 -13.72 -15.36
CA ALA A 143 -1.85 -13.75 -16.81
C ALA A 143 -0.45 -13.56 -17.41
N LEU A 144 0.41 -12.77 -16.74
CA LEU A 144 1.74 -12.41 -17.26
C LEU A 144 2.58 -13.61 -17.75
N PRO A 145 2.75 -14.72 -16.99
CA PRO A 145 3.63 -15.81 -17.41
C PRO A 145 3.22 -16.49 -18.71
N SER A 146 1.94 -16.42 -19.10
CA SER A 146 1.40 -17.05 -20.30
C SER A 146 1.52 -16.21 -21.57
N LEU A 147 1.90 -14.93 -21.43
CA LEU A 147 1.86 -13.95 -22.53
C LEU A 147 3.25 -13.59 -23.08
N GLY A 148 4.28 -14.29 -22.65
CA GLY A 148 5.64 -14.09 -23.15
C GLY A 148 6.36 -12.88 -22.51
N ALA A 149 7.32 -12.31 -23.22
CA ALA A 149 8.13 -11.22 -22.68
C ALA A 149 7.35 -9.91 -22.57
N VAL A 150 7.57 -9.19 -21.47
CA VAL A 150 7.08 -7.83 -21.31
C VAL A 150 7.84 -6.89 -22.24
N ARG A 151 7.12 -6.01 -22.93
CA ARG A 151 7.68 -4.97 -23.83
C ARG A 151 7.64 -3.59 -23.23
N GLY A 152 6.70 -3.36 -22.31
CA GLY A 152 6.53 -2.10 -21.59
C GLY A 152 5.26 -2.11 -20.76
N ALA A 153 5.20 -1.19 -19.80
CA ALA A 153 4.02 -1.04 -18.96
C ALA A 153 3.81 0.41 -18.57
N PHE A 154 2.56 0.71 -18.22
CA PHE A 154 2.14 2.01 -17.72
C PHE A 154 1.22 1.79 -16.53
N PHE A 155 1.51 2.49 -15.43
CA PHE A 155 0.68 2.55 -14.24
C PHE A 155 0.36 4.00 -13.92
N ARG A 156 -0.91 4.29 -13.62
CA ARG A 156 -1.32 5.64 -13.28
C ARG A 156 -2.28 5.64 -12.10
N ARG A 157 -1.99 6.53 -11.13
CA ARG A 157 -2.81 6.74 -9.95
C ARG A 157 -2.92 8.22 -9.63
N ARG A 158 -4.13 8.72 -9.52
CA ARG A 158 -4.36 10.17 -9.37
C ARG A 158 -5.64 10.45 -8.60
N CYS A 159 -5.60 11.55 -7.86
CA CYS A 159 -6.77 12.11 -7.18
C CYS A 159 -6.55 13.59 -6.88
N ALA A 160 -7.55 14.22 -6.30
CA ALA A 160 -7.38 15.50 -5.63
C ALA A 160 -6.58 15.33 -4.32
N ALA A 161 -5.91 16.38 -3.87
CA ALA A 161 -5.31 16.40 -2.53
C ALA A 161 -6.39 16.15 -1.46
N PRO A 162 -6.13 15.31 -0.44
CA PRO A 162 -7.10 15.05 0.61
C PRO A 162 -7.51 16.34 1.34
N ALA A 163 -8.81 16.55 1.53
CA ALA A 163 -9.33 17.66 2.34
C ALA A 163 -9.26 17.36 3.85
N TRP A 164 -9.03 16.09 4.21
CA TRP A 164 -8.94 15.57 5.58
C TRP A 164 -7.50 15.19 5.93
N GLY A 165 -7.22 15.00 7.22
CA GLY A 165 -5.93 14.52 7.68
C GLY A 165 -4.80 15.52 7.45
N GLY A 166 -4.72 16.56 8.26
CA GLY A 166 -3.72 17.61 8.11
C GLY A 166 -2.26 17.12 8.02
N TRP A 167 -1.96 15.95 8.58
CA TRP A 167 -0.64 15.32 8.49
C TRP A 167 -0.29 14.83 7.07
N LEU A 168 -1.31 14.47 6.25
CA LEU A 168 -1.08 14.04 4.86
C LEU A 168 -0.48 15.16 4.00
N LYS A 169 -0.87 16.41 4.27
CA LYS A 169 -0.37 17.60 3.55
C LYS A 169 1.00 18.08 4.04
N ASP A 170 1.50 17.52 5.13
CA ASP A 170 2.83 17.80 5.66
C ASP A 170 3.83 16.76 5.11
N PRO A 171 4.70 17.11 4.14
CA PRO A 171 5.64 16.15 3.55
C PRO A 171 6.59 15.51 4.57
N ALA A 172 6.90 16.22 5.68
CA ALA A 172 7.72 15.65 6.75
C ALA A 172 7.00 14.51 7.52
N LYS A 173 5.68 14.37 7.37
CA LYS A 173 4.88 13.34 8.03
C LYS A 173 4.35 12.27 7.09
N SER A 174 4.11 12.62 5.84
CA SER A 174 3.52 11.73 4.85
C SER A 174 4.49 11.32 3.72
N GLY A 175 5.56 12.07 3.52
CA GLY A 175 6.41 11.99 2.33
C GLY A 175 5.87 12.77 1.13
N GLY A 176 4.68 13.37 1.25
CA GLY A 176 4.00 14.09 0.17
C GLY A 176 3.03 13.23 -0.65
N GLY A 177 2.30 13.88 -1.53
CA GLY A 177 1.22 13.25 -2.29
C GLY A 177 1.69 12.19 -3.28
N VAL A 178 2.79 12.45 -3.96
CA VAL A 178 3.42 11.49 -4.86
C VAL A 178 3.90 10.27 -4.10
N PHE A 179 4.60 10.46 -2.97
CA PHE A 179 5.14 9.38 -2.16
C PHE A 179 4.03 8.49 -1.61
N ASP A 180 3.02 9.08 -0.97
CA ASP A 180 1.89 8.33 -0.40
C ASP A 180 1.09 7.58 -1.47
N LEU A 181 0.93 8.19 -2.66
CA LEU A 181 0.04 7.65 -3.68
C LEU A 181 0.73 6.65 -4.62
N LEU A 182 1.90 7.00 -5.18
CA LEU A 182 2.55 6.18 -6.19
C LEU A 182 3.37 5.01 -5.63
N ILE A 183 3.60 4.97 -4.31
CA ILE A 183 4.27 3.81 -3.69
C ILE A 183 3.53 2.50 -3.99
N HIS A 184 2.22 2.53 -4.14
CA HIS A 184 1.42 1.38 -4.55
C HIS A 184 1.82 0.84 -5.94
N ASP A 185 2.01 1.74 -6.91
CA ASP A 185 2.33 1.36 -8.28
C ASP A 185 3.80 0.96 -8.42
N VAL A 186 4.70 1.61 -7.66
CA VAL A 186 6.12 1.21 -7.57
C VAL A 186 6.26 -0.16 -6.92
N ASP A 187 5.51 -0.45 -5.85
CA ASP A 187 5.49 -1.77 -5.21
C ASP A 187 4.96 -2.84 -6.16
N MET A 188 3.91 -2.54 -6.94
CA MET A 188 3.41 -3.46 -7.97
C MET A 188 4.43 -3.70 -9.07
N CYS A 189 5.20 -2.70 -9.48
CA CYS A 189 6.30 -2.90 -10.43
C CYS A 189 7.38 -3.82 -9.88
N LEU A 190 7.71 -3.72 -8.59
CA LEU A 190 8.63 -4.65 -7.92
C LEU A 190 8.07 -6.08 -7.89
N ASP A 191 6.78 -6.24 -7.58
CA ASP A 191 6.10 -7.54 -7.53
C ASP A 191 6.04 -8.23 -8.91
N LEU A 192 5.76 -7.46 -9.98
CA LEU A 192 5.56 -7.99 -11.32
C LEU A 192 6.86 -8.14 -12.12
N PHE A 193 7.82 -7.25 -11.94
CA PHE A 193 8.99 -7.12 -12.81
C PHE A 193 10.33 -7.18 -12.06
N GLY A 194 10.31 -7.19 -10.73
CA GLY A 194 11.52 -7.09 -9.89
C GLY A 194 12.07 -5.67 -9.81
N ALA A 195 13.32 -5.54 -9.32
CA ALA A 195 13.97 -4.25 -9.16
C ALA A 195 14.40 -3.66 -10.53
N PRO A 196 14.13 -2.37 -10.79
CA PRO A 196 14.64 -1.69 -11.98
C PRO A 196 16.15 -1.41 -11.87
N GLU A 197 16.84 -1.29 -13.01
CA GLU A 197 18.26 -0.92 -13.06
C GLU A 197 18.49 0.57 -12.75
N ALA A 198 17.51 1.40 -13.09
CA ALA A 198 17.56 2.84 -12.88
C ALA A 198 16.15 3.43 -12.87
N VAL A 199 16.04 4.67 -12.39
CA VAL A 199 14.82 5.46 -12.45
C VAL A 199 15.12 6.87 -13.00
N SER A 200 14.09 7.52 -13.54
CA SER A 200 14.09 8.93 -13.95
C SER A 200 12.68 9.48 -13.69
N ALA A 201 12.57 10.77 -13.40
CA ALA A 201 11.26 11.37 -13.21
C ALA A 201 11.26 12.87 -13.47
N VAL A 202 10.15 13.37 -14.01
CA VAL A 202 9.82 14.79 -14.10
C VAL A 202 8.47 15.04 -13.43
N GLY A 203 8.20 16.26 -13.03
CA GLY A 203 6.94 16.58 -12.38
C GLY A 203 6.95 17.97 -11.74
N HIS A 204 5.94 18.20 -10.92
CA HIS A 204 5.77 19.48 -10.24
C HIS A 204 5.32 19.24 -8.79
N CYS A 205 5.82 20.08 -7.88
CA CYS A 205 5.37 20.09 -6.50
C CYS A 205 5.15 21.54 -6.07
N ASP A 206 3.92 21.82 -5.63
CA ASP A 206 3.56 23.02 -4.88
C ASP A 206 2.76 22.59 -3.66
N ALA A 207 3.45 22.33 -2.57
CA ALA A 207 2.84 21.83 -1.34
C ALA A 207 1.81 22.82 -0.75
N ALA A 208 2.02 24.12 -0.95
CA ALA A 208 1.10 25.16 -0.47
C ALA A 208 -0.23 25.14 -1.23
N ALA A 209 -0.20 24.85 -2.52
CA ALA A 209 -1.38 24.67 -3.36
C ALA A 209 -1.97 23.24 -3.25
N GLY A 210 -1.34 22.33 -2.52
CA GLY A 210 -1.74 20.91 -2.46
C GLY A 210 -1.49 20.15 -3.76
N LEU A 211 -0.56 20.64 -4.60
CA LEU A 211 -0.17 20.01 -5.85
C LEU A 211 1.12 19.22 -5.67
N ASP A 212 1.09 17.96 -6.01
CA ASP A 212 2.27 17.09 -6.02
C ASP A 212 2.08 16.00 -7.07
N MET A 213 2.82 16.08 -8.17
CA MET A 213 2.69 15.16 -9.29
C MET A 213 4.05 14.71 -9.82
N LEU A 214 4.06 13.49 -10.38
CA LEU A 214 5.26 12.89 -10.94
C LEU A 214 4.90 12.01 -12.15
N HIS A 215 5.79 12.06 -13.17
CA HIS A 215 5.85 11.13 -14.28
C HIS A 215 7.22 10.45 -14.22
N GLY A 216 7.25 9.21 -13.77
CA GLY A 216 8.45 8.42 -13.56
C GLY A 216 8.65 7.36 -14.62
N GLN A 217 9.90 7.01 -14.88
CA GLN A 217 10.33 5.91 -15.70
C GLN A 217 11.20 4.97 -14.88
N LEU A 218 10.85 3.70 -14.86
CA LEU A 218 11.64 2.63 -14.29
C LEU A 218 12.25 1.85 -15.45
N PHE A 219 13.58 1.74 -15.47
CA PHE A 219 14.34 1.13 -16.56
C PHE A 219 14.66 -0.32 -16.21
N TYR A 220 14.25 -1.23 -17.08
CA TYR A 220 14.47 -2.67 -17.00
C TYR A 220 15.21 -3.16 -18.22
N PRO A 221 15.82 -4.37 -18.23
CA PRO A 221 16.45 -4.96 -19.43
C PRO A 221 15.49 -5.11 -20.62
N PHE A 222 14.20 -5.30 -20.35
CA PHE A 222 13.18 -5.45 -21.40
C PHE A 222 12.65 -4.10 -21.94
N GLY A 223 12.95 -2.97 -21.29
CA GLY A 223 12.45 -1.67 -21.69
C GLY A 223 12.09 -0.77 -20.51
N VAL A 224 11.02 0.01 -20.64
CA VAL A 224 10.63 1.03 -19.67
C VAL A 224 9.23 0.75 -19.14
N VAL A 225 9.09 0.85 -17.82
CA VAL A 225 7.79 0.95 -17.14
C VAL A 225 7.59 2.39 -16.71
N VAL A 226 6.43 2.96 -17.03
CA VAL A 226 6.06 4.32 -16.64
C VAL A 226 5.13 4.27 -15.44
N VAL A 227 5.43 5.03 -14.40
CA VAL A 227 4.54 5.31 -13.27
C VAL A 227 4.18 6.79 -13.26
N SER A 228 2.90 7.11 -13.10
CA SER A 228 2.44 8.49 -13.25
C SER A 228 1.30 8.80 -12.30
N GLY A 229 1.33 9.95 -11.65
CA GLY A 229 0.23 10.40 -10.81
C GLY A 229 0.62 11.35 -9.70
N GLY A 230 -0.25 11.43 -8.72
CA GLY A 230 -0.14 12.33 -7.57
C GLY A 230 -1.42 13.12 -7.31
N TRP A 231 -1.30 14.14 -6.49
CA TRP A 231 -2.34 15.13 -6.19
C TRP A 231 -2.24 16.29 -7.17
N GLN A 232 -3.00 16.23 -8.26
CA GLN A 232 -2.92 17.23 -9.32
C GLN A 232 -4.28 17.70 -9.82
N HIS A 233 -5.35 17.31 -9.13
CA HIS A 233 -6.72 17.56 -9.56
C HIS A 233 -7.52 18.33 -8.50
N GLU A 234 -8.53 19.05 -8.94
CA GLU A 234 -9.49 19.73 -8.08
C GLU A 234 -10.32 18.72 -7.25
N GLY A 235 -10.86 19.19 -6.11
CA GLY A 235 -11.52 18.34 -5.11
C GLY A 235 -12.66 17.44 -5.59
N ALA A 236 -13.34 17.81 -6.68
CA ALA A 236 -14.38 16.97 -7.29
C ALA A 236 -13.85 15.87 -8.20
N PHE A 237 -12.55 15.82 -8.49
CA PHE A 237 -11.96 14.78 -9.33
C PHE A 237 -11.97 13.44 -8.59
N PRO A 238 -12.52 12.36 -9.21
CA PRO A 238 -12.59 11.07 -8.56
C PRO A 238 -11.20 10.43 -8.43
N PHE A 239 -11.02 9.62 -7.41
CA PHE A 239 -9.87 8.73 -7.32
C PHE A 239 -9.85 7.79 -8.53
N GLY A 240 -8.70 7.64 -9.17
CA GLY A 240 -8.54 6.75 -10.31
C GLY A 240 -7.20 6.01 -10.27
N MET A 241 -7.27 4.72 -10.59
CA MET A 241 -6.11 3.86 -10.80
C MET A 241 -6.28 3.06 -12.08
N GLU A 242 -5.19 2.87 -12.82
CA GLU A 242 -5.19 2.13 -14.06
C GLU A 242 -3.82 1.54 -14.37
N TYR A 243 -3.80 0.51 -15.20
CA TYR A 243 -2.59 0.00 -15.80
C TYR A 243 -2.82 -0.44 -17.25
N SER A 244 -1.74 -0.44 -18.03
CA SER A 244 -1.64 -1.09 -19.34
C SER A 244 -0.28 -1.79 -19.40
N VAL A 245 -0.29 -3.11 -19.65
CA VAL A 245 0.93 -3.92 -19.74
C VAL A 245 0.93 -4.64 -21.09
N THR A 246 1.95 -4.35 -21.91
CA THR A 246 2.11 -4.92 -23.24
C THR A 246 3.18 -6.01 -23.22
N MET A 247 2.82 -7.17 -23.75
CA MET A 247 3.65 -8.37 -23.83
C MET A 247 3.65 -8.95 -25.26
N ASP A 248 4.46 -9.96 -25.52
CA ASP A 248 4.51 -10.60 -26.84
C ASP A 248 3.14 -11.16 -27.29
N GLY A 249 2.41 -11.76 -26.38
CA GLY A 249 1.11 -12.41 -26.63
C GLY A 249 -0.11 -11.50 -26.53
N GLY A 250 0.05 -10.23 -26.11
CA GLY A 250 -1.10 -9.31 -25.99
C GLY A 250 -0.86 -8.15 -25.04
N THR A 251 -1.91 -7.36 -24.86
CA THR A 251 -1.93 -6.23 -23.91
C THR A 251 -3.04 -6.43 -22.88
N ILE A 252 -2.72 -6.25 -21.62
CA ILE A 252 -3.73 -6.22 -20.54
C ILE A 252 -3.93 -4.79 -20.11
N GLU A 253 -5.19 -4.37 -20.05
CA GLU A 253 -5.59 -3.05 -19.56
C GLU A 253 -6.61 -3.15 -18.44
N TYR A 254 -6.52 -2.21 -17.51
CA TYR A 254 -7.49 -1.97 -16.43
C TYR A 254 -7.64 -0.49 -16.17
N ASN A 255 -8.87 -0.07 -15.84
CA ASN A 255 -9.15 1.27 -15.36
C ASN A 255 -10.32 1.24 -14.38
N SER A 256 -10.11 1.76 -13.17
CA SER A 256 -11.14 1.80 -12.11
C SER A 256 -12.40 2.61 -12.47
N ALA A 257 -12.36 3.43 -13.53
CA ALA A 257 -13.50 4.19 -14.02
C ALA A 257 -14.45 3.38 -14.93
N GLY A 258 -14.28 2.05 -15.00
CA GLY A 258 -15.25 1.19 -15.69
C GLY A 258 -14.68 0.17 -16.68
N ARG A 259 -13.37 0.05 -16.80
CA ARG A 259 -12.75 -1.02 -17.59
C ARG A 259 -12.18 -2.08 -16.66
N PRO A 260 -12.80 -3.27 -16.53
CA PRO A 260 -12.22 -4.39 -15.80
C PRO A 260 -10.92 -4.85 -16.47
N PRO A 261 -10.08 -5.65 -15.78
CA PRO A 261 -8.90 -6.24 -16.40
C PRO A 261 -9.28 -6.98 -17.68
N THR A 262 -8.75 -6.54 -18.81
CA THR A 262 -9.11 -7.03 -20.13
C THR A 262 -7.86 -7.33 -20.94
N LEU A 263 -7.76 -8.55 -21.45
CA LEU A 263 -6.68 -9.00 -22.34
C LEU A 263 -7.10 -8.77 -23.80
N TYR A 264 -6.26 -8.13 -24.56
CA TYR A 264 -6.33 -7.94 -26.01
C TYR A 264 -5.25 -8.76 -26.69
N THR A 265 -5.63 -9.68 -27.56
CA THR A 265 -4.71 -10.51 -28.34
C THR A 265 -4.82 -10.21 -29.83
N GLN A 266 -4.00 -10.83 -30.66
CA GLN A 266 -4.05 -10.65 -32.11
C GLN A 266 -5.37 -11.18 -32.72
N THR A 267 -5.96 -12.23 -32.13
CA THR A 267 -7.12 -12.94 -32.67
C THR A 267 -8.42 -12.61 -31.94
N GLU A 268 -8.33 -12.16 -30.69
CA GLU A 268 -9.47 -11.88 -29.84
C GLU A 268 -9.40 -10.45 -29.29
N GLN A 269 -10.48 -9.70 -29.44
CA GLN A 269 -10.47 -8.26 -29.17
C GLN A 269 -10.56 -7.92 -27.69
N ALA A 270 -11.20 -8.74 -26.88
CA ALA A 270 -11.31 -8.48 -25.45
C ALA A 270 -11.70 -9.75 -24.68
N LEU A 271 -10.78 -10.25 -23.87
CA LEU A 271 -11.04 -11.31 -22.91
C LEU A 271 -11.01 -10.70 -21.51
N PRO A 272 -12.14 -10.58 -20.79
CA PRO A 272 -12.13 -10.19 -19.40
C PRO A 272 -11.27 -11.16 -18.59
N LEU A 273 -10.26 -10.65 -17.91
CA LEU A 273 -9.53 -11.41 -16.92
C LEU A 273 -10.34 -11.35 -15.62
N GLY A 274 -11.20 -12.34 -15.43
CA GLY A 274 -12.01 -12.46 -14.22
C GLY A 274 -11.53 -13.59 -13.33
N CYS A 275 -11.94 -13.55 -12.08
CA CYS A 275 -11.89 -14.71 -11.20
C CYS A 275 -13.02 -15.65 -11.65
N ASP A 276 -12.72 -16.69 -12.40
CA ASP A 276 -13.66 -17.67 -13.02
C ASP A 276 -14.76 -18.12 -12.05
N GLY A 277 -15.87 -17.33 -11.96
CA GLY A 277 -17.05 -17.67 -11.17
C GLY A 277 -16.88 -17.68 -9.64
N GLN A 278 -15.72 -17.37 -9.10
CA GLN A 278 -15.53 -17.19 -7.66
C GLN A 278 -15.96 -15.78 -7.24
N ALA A 279 -16.62 -15.68 -6.09
CA ALA A 279 -16.94 -14.39 -5.50
C ALA A 279 -15.65 -13.56 -5.37
N VAL A 280 -15.65 -12.35 -5.93
CA VAL A 280 -14.51 -11.42 -5.85
C VAL A 280 -14.30 -11.09 -4.39
N ARG A 281 -13.19 -11.57 -3.83
CA ARG A 281 -12.83 -11.32 -2.44
C ARG A 281 -12.31 -9.89 -2.29
N ASP A 282 -12.71 -9.22 -1.22
CA ASP A 282 -12.16 -7.91 -0.87
C ASP A 282 -10.64 -8.03 -0.67
N GLY A 283 -9.85 -7.18 -1.35
CA GLY A 283 -8.39 -7.23 -1.28
C GLY A 283 -7.84 -6.95 0.11
N TYR A 284 -8.49 -6.10 0.90
CA TYR A 284 -8.09 -5.84 2.29
C TYR A 284 -8.32 -7.06 3.18
N ALA A 285 -9.45 -7.76 3.01
CA ALA A 285 -9.70 -8.99 3.73
C ALA A 285 -8.70 -10.08 3.34
N ALA A 286 -8.36 -10.19 2.06
CA ALA A 286 -7.36 -11.16 1.57
C ALA A 286 -5.95 -10.86 2.10
N GLU A 287 -5.57 -9.59 2.21
CA GLU A 287 -4.31 -9.14 2.78
C GLU A 287 -4.18 -9.46 4.27
N ILE A 288 -5.21 -9.11 5.05
CA ILE A 288 -5.22 -9.36 6.50
C ILE A 288 -5.22 -10.87 6.77
N GLU A 289 -6.01 -11.66 6.03
CA GLU A 289 -6.02 -13.12 6.17
C GLU A 289 -4.65 -13.72 5.87
N TYR A 290 -3.97 -13.26 4.81
CA TYR A 290 -2.63 -13.73 4.48
C TYR A 290 -1.62 -13.40 5.58
N PHE A 291 -1.69 -12.20 6.17
CA PHE A 291 -0.88 -11.85 7.34
C PHE A 291 -1.16 -12.77 8.54
N VAL A 292 -2.44 -13.01 8.86
CA VAL A 292 -2.84 -13.91 9.93
C VAL A 292 -2.34 -15.34 9.69
N GLU A 293 -2.41 -15.84 8.47
CA GLU A 293 -1.85 -17.12 8.08
C GLU A 293 -0.33 -17.18 8.31
N CYS A 294 0.40 -16.16 7.86
CA CYS A 294 1.84 -16.05 8.10
C CYS A 294 2.18 -16.09 9.59
N CYS A 295 1.43 -15.37 10.43
CA CYS A 295 1.61 -15.38 11.89
C CYS A 295 1.36 -16.77 12.49
N ARG A 296 0.26 -17.44 12.10
CA ARG A 296 -0.10 -18.78 12.62
C ARG A 296 0.90 -19.85 12.23
N LEU A 297 1.47 -19.77 11.04
CA LEU A 297 2.44 -20.73 10.51
C LEU A 297 3.89 -20.37 10.88
N GLY A 298 4.15 -19.21 11.46
CA GLY A 298 5.51 -18.70 11.70
C GLY A 298 6.33 -18.51 10.41
N ARG A 299 5.63 -18.26 9.29
CA ARG A 299 6.24 -18.16 7.95
C ARG A 299 6.33 -16.71 7.50
N GLN A 300 7.50 -16.29 7.04
CA GLN A 300 7.66 -14.93 6.50
C GLN A 300 6.75 -14.68 5.28
N PRO A 301 6.25 -13.45 5.09
CA PRO A 301 5.30 -13.12 4.04
C PRO A 301 5.99 -13.07 2.65
N GLU A 302 6.01 -14.19 1.94
CA GLU A 302 6.60 -14.30 0.60
C GLU A 302 5.85 -13.49 -0.47
N ARG A 303 4.52 -13.38 -0.34
CA ARG A 303 3.69 -12.60 -1.27
C ARG A 303 3.89 -11.09 -1.08
N CYS A 304 4.27 -10.66 0.10
CA CYS A 304 4.50 -9.25 0.46
C CYS A 304 5.76 -9.12 1.33
N PRO A 305 6.95 -9.43 0.78
CA PRO A 305 8.19 -9.45 1.56
C PRO A 305 8.49 -8.03 2.09
N PRO A 306 8.83 -7.86 3.37
CA PRO A 306 9.15 -6.54 3.92
C PRO A 306 10.30 -5.83 3.19
N ARG A 307 11.27 -6.59 2.65
CA ARG A 307 12.38 -6.05 1.86
C ARG A 307 11.90 -5.35 0.58
N ASP A 308 10.85 -5.85 -0.08
CA ASP A 308 10.30 -5.22 -1.27
C ASP A 308 9.64 -3.89 -0.90
N SER A 309 8.93 -3.84 0.23
CA SER A 309 8.34 -2.61 0.75
C SER A 309 9.40 -1.57 1.15
N ALA A 310 10.54 -2.00 1.70
CA ALA A 310 11.67 -1.12 1.97
C ALA A 310 12.29 -0.59 0.67
N LEU A 311 12.46 -1.45 -0.34
CA LEU A 311 12.96 -1.05 -1.65
C LEU A 311 11.97 -0.12 -2.38
N ALA A 312 10.66 -0.32 -2.22
CA ALA A 312 9.66 0.60 -2.76
C ALA A 312 9.81 2.02 -2.17
N VAL A 313 10.08 2.15 -0.86
CA VAL A 313 10.38 3.44 -0.22
C VAL A 313 11.62 4.07 -0.85
N GLU A 314 12.70 3.32 -1.03
CA GLU A 314 13.95 3.81 -1.62
C GLU A 314 13.79 4.24 -3.09
N LEU A 315 13.03 3.47 -3.88
CA LEU A 315 12.72 3.81 -5.27
C LEU A 315 11.88 5.09 -5.35
N MET A 316 10.91 5.27 -4.44
CA MET A 316 10.16 6.51 -4.38
C MET A 316 11.07 7.72 -4.09
N HIS A 317 12.02 7.61 -3.16
CA HIS A 317 13.00 8.66 -2.93
C HIS A 317 13.88 8.92 -4.17
N ALA A 318 14.33 7.88 -4.83
CA ALA A 318 15.11 8.02 -6.07
C ALA A 318 14.32 8.74 -7.17
N LEU A 319 13.02 8.45 -7.33
CA LEU A 319 12.12 9.14 -8.25
C LEU A 319 11.93 10.61 -7.87
N LEU A 320 11.75 10.94 -6.58
CA LEU A 320 11.64 12.31 -6.10
C LEU A 320 12.93 13.09 -6.35
N VAL A 321 14.11 12.52 -6.06
CA VAL A 321 15.41 13.11 -6.35
C VAL A 321 15.62 13.29 -7.87
N ALA A 322 15.19 12.35 -8.70
CA ALA A 322 15.25 12.47 -10.15
C ALA A 322 14.40 13.65 -10.64
N ARG A 323 13.19 13.83 -10.08
CA ARG A 323 12.31 14.98 -10.38
C ARG A 323 12.96 16.31 -10.03
N GLU A 324 13.60 16.42 -8.86
CA GLU A 324 14.31 17.62 -8.42
C GLU A 324 15.55 17.94 -9.28
N ARG A 325 16.03 16.97 -10.04
CA ARG A 325 17.20 17.07 -10.93
C ARG A 325 16.80 17.05 -12.42
N ASP A 326 15.63 17.60 -12.74
CA ASP A 326 15.14 17.77 -14.12
C ASP A 326 15.13 16.46 -14.94
N GLY A 327 14.74 15.35 -14.32
CA GLY A 327 14.65 14.06 -14.99
C GLY A 327 15.97 13.29 -15.08
N ARG A 328 17.00 13.69 -14.34
CA ARG A 328 18.28 12.97 -14.34
C ARG A 328 18.09 11.51 -13.94
N LYS A 329 18.61 10.61 -14.76
CA LYS A 329 18.61 9.15 -14.48
C LYS A 329 19.45 8.83 -13.25
N ILE A 330 18.87 8.04 -12.33
CA ILE A 330 19.49 7.57 -11.10
C ILE A 330 19.61 6.06 -11.18
N LEU A 331 20.81 5.51 -10.96
CA LEU A 331 21.05 4.07 -10.93
C LEU A 331 20.57 3.47 -9.61
N CYS A 332 19.85 2.36 -9.68
CA CYS A 332 19.33 1.65 -8.52
C CYS A 332 20.35 0.72 -7.85
N SER A 333 21.51 0.49 -8.45
CA SER A 333 22.60 -0.31 -7.83
C SER A 333 23.12 0.23 -6.50
N ASN A 334 22.78 1.48 -6.16
CA ASN A 334 23.17 2.14 -4.93
C ASN A 334 22.02 2.22 -3.91
N LEU A 335 20.88 1.59 -4.20
CA LEU A 335 19.73 1.45 -3.29
C LEU A 335 19.86 0.13 -2.53
N GLY A 336 19.82 0.18 -1.21
CA GLY A 336 19.95 -1.00 -0.35
C GLY A 336 20.89 -0.80 0.82
#